data_9173cacdfc64a461ecb17adf0cce802a
#
_entry.id   9173cacdfc64a461ecb17adf0cce802a
#
_cell.length_a   1.000
_cell.length_b   1.000
_cell.length_c   1.000
_cell.angle_alpha   90.00
_cell.angle_beta   90.00
_cell.angle_gamma   90.00
#
_symmetry.space_group_name_H-M   'P 1'
#
loop_
_entity.id
_entity.type
_entity.pdbx_description
1 polymer ?
#
loop_
_entity_poly.entity_id
_entity_poly.type
_entity_poly.pdbx_seq_one_letter_code
_entity_poly.pdbx_strand_id
1 'polypeptide(L)'
;RPDPETPILETVFAMNDLITQGKILYWGTSEWKPNQLIEAYKCAQKYGLRGPTMEQPEYNLFNRQNLEKELKPIIDKYGLGTTIWSPLCSGMLTGKYQDRIPKGSRFDLTGYEWLKRRYESEVGQKRIILVNKFKSLLDDTQMSLTQASIAWCAKNSDVSTVILGATSLDQ
;
A
#
# COMPACT_ATOMS: atom_id res chain seq x y z
N ARG A 1 3.90 -9.55 -6.20
CA ARG A 1 2.68 -9.43 -7.03
C ARG A 1 2.20 -10.80 -7.43
N PRO A 2 0.86 -11.03 -7.63
CA PRO A 2 0.38 -12.31 -8.13
C PRO A 2 0.79 -12.47 -9.59
N ASP A 3 1.17 -13.69 -9.95
CA ASP A 3 1.36 -14.09 -11.33
C ASP A 3 0.16 -14.98 -11.73
N PRO A 4 -0.63 -14.59 -12.73
CA PRO A 4 -1.81 -15.34 -13.15
C PRO A 4 -1.46 -16.70 -13.79
N GLU A 5 -0.24 -16.87 -14.30
CA GLU A 5 0.22 -18.13 -14.94
C GLU A 5 0.79 -19.12 -13.91
N THR A 6 1.13 -18.65 -12.69
CA THR A 6 1.69 -19.53 -11.64
C THR A 6 0.60 -19.94 -10.65
N PRO A 7 0.32 -21.24 -10.48
CA PRO A 7 -0.61 -21.71 -9.47
C PRO A 7 -0.18 -21.27 -8.06
N ILE A 8 -1.13 -20.79 -7.26
CA ILE A 8 -0.87 -20.32 -5.89
C ILE A 8 -0.23 -21.41 -5.04
N LEU A 9 -0.59 -22.67 -5.28
CA LEU A 9 -0.02 -23.82 -4.59
C LEU A 9 1.51 -23.90 -4.76
N GLU A 10 2.04 -23.65 -5.96
CA GLU A 10 3.50 -23.64 -6.21
C GLU A 10 4.20 -22.56 -5.38
N THR A 11 3.63 -21.36 -5.32
CA THR A 11 4.15 -20.28 -4.49
C THR A 11 4.18 -20.67 -3.00
N VAL A 12 3.10 -21.30 -2.50
CA VAL A 12 3.01 -21.73 -1.09
C VAL A 12 4.07 -22.79 -0.78
N PHE A 13 4.27 -23.79 -1.65
CA PHE A 13 5.32 -24.79 -1.47
C PHE A 13 6.72 -24.17 -1.51
N ALA A 14 7.02 -23.35 -2.51
CA ALA A 14 8.32 -22.70 -2.64
C ALA A 14 8.68 -21.86 -1.41
N MET A 15 7.71 -21.07 -0.89
CA MET A 15 7.94 -20.27 0.31
C MET A 15 8.11 -21.13 1.57
N ASN A 16 7.34 -22.20 1.70
CA ASN A 16 7.52 -23.15 2.80
C ASN A 16 8.88 -23.84 2.75
N ASP A 17 9.36 -24.22 1.55
CA ASP A 17 10.68 -24.82 1.38
C ASP A 17 11.81 -23.86 1.77
N LEU A 18 11.69 -22.58 1.41
CA LEU A 18 12.65 -21.56 1.83
C LEU A 18 12.67 -21.39 3.35
N ILE A 19 11.52 -21.47 4.03
CA ILE A 19 11.46 -21.47 5.49
C ILE A 19 12.14 -22.72 6.07
N THR A 20 11.82 -23.90 5.52
CA THR A 20 12.39 -25.18 5.98
C THR A 20 13.91 -25.22 5.81
N GLN A 21 14.42 -24.60 4.73
CA GLN A 21 15.86 -24.44 4.49
C GLN A 21 16.51 -23.35 5.39
N GLY A 22 15.74 -22.64 6.22
CA GLY A 22 16.22 -21.56 7.06
C GLY A 22 16.64 -20.28 6.32
N LYS A 23 16.26 -20.14 5.05
CA LYS A 23 16.61 -18.98 4.21
C LYS A 23 15.74 -17.78 4.50
N ILE A 24 14.51 -17.99 4.92
CA ILE A 24 13.56 -16.95 5.33
C ILE A 24 12.83 -17.43 6.59
N LEU A 25 12.32 -16.48 7.39
CA LEU A 25 11.54 -16.78 8.60
C LEU A 25 10.03 -16.74 8.33
N TYR A 26 9.62 -15.74 7.56
CA TYR A 26 8.22 -15.47 7.19
C TYR A 26 8.16 -15.06 5.73
N TRP A 27 6.98 -15.11 5.14
CA TRP A 27 6.72 -14.61 3.81
C TRP A 27 5.38 -13.89 3.74
N GLY A 28 5.23 -13.06 2.74
CA GLY A 28 4.01 -12.32 2.49
C GLY A 28 3.80 -12.06 1.01
N THR A 29 2.72 -11.40 0.74
CA THR A 29 2.23 -11.11 -0.60
C THR A 29 2.13 -9.59 -0.82
N SER A 30 1.92 -9.15 -2.05
CA SER A 30 1.68 -7.74 -2.37
C SER A 30 0.63 -7.64 -3.47
N GLU A 31 -0.44 -6.88 -3.21
CA GLU A 31 -1.56 -6.66 -4.12
C GLU A 31 -2.27 -7.97 -4.54
N TRP A 32 -2.25 -8.97 -3.65
CA TRP A 32 -3.06 -10.16 -3.85
C TRP A 32 -4.52 -9.88 -3.51
N LYS A 33 -5.39 -10.43 -4.32
CA LYS A 33 -6.83 -10.33 -4.09
C LYS A 33 -7.27 -11.22 -2.92
N PRO A 34 -8.38 -10.92 -2.25
CA PRO A 34 -8.92 -11.72 -1.17
C PRO A 34 -9.04 -13.22 -1.48
N ASN A 35 -9.53 -13.56 -2.67
CA ASN A 35 -9.66 -14.96 -3.08
C ASN A 35 -8.32 -15.68 -3.22
N GLN A 36 -7.27 -14.99 -3.68
CA GLN A 36 -5.92 -15.55 -3.79
C GLN A 36 -5.30 -15.81 -2.42
N LEU A 37 -5.49 -14.89 -1.47
CA LEU A 37 -5.05 -15.07 -0.08
C LEU A 37 -5.77 -16.24 0.58
N ILE A 38 -7.10 -16.32 0.41
CA ILE A 38 -7.90 -17.45 0.94
C ILE A 38 -7.42 -18.78 0.34
N GLU A 39 -7.10 -18.82 -0.95
CA GLU A 39 -6.55 -20.00 -1.61
C GLU A 39 -5.20 -20.38 -1.02
N ALA A 40 -4.28 -19.41 -0.82
CA ALA A 40 -2.99 -19.67 -0.20
C ALA A 40 -3.13 -20.27 1.21
N TYR A 41 -4.04 -19.74 2.03
CA TYR A 41 -4.31 -20.29 3.37
C TYR A 41 -4.93 -21.70 3.30
N LYS A 42 -5.86 -21.94 2.40
CA LYS A 42 -6.45 -23.29 2.20
C LYS A 42 -5.36 -24.29 1.75
N CYS A 43 -4.49 -23.92 0.82
CA CYS A 43 -3.36 -24.73 0.39
C CYS A 43 -2.42 -25.03 1.57
N ALA A 44 -2.03 -24.01 2.33
CA ALA A 44 -1.16 -24.16 3.49
C ALA A 44 -1.78 -25.12 4.51
N GLN A 45 -3.05 -24.94 4.84
CA GLN A 45 -3.76 -25.82 5.78
C GLN A 45 -3.86 -27.27 5.28
N LYS A 46 -4.22 -27.47 4.00
CA LYS A 46 -4.39 -28.79 3.41
C LYS A 46 -3.12 -29.63 3.44
N TYR A 47 -1.96 -29.00 3.22
CA TYR A 47 -0.67 -29.68 3.09
C TYR A 47 0.23 -29.51 4.33
N GLY A 48 -0.25 -28.90 5.43
CA GLY A 48 0.55 -28.68 6.63
C GLY A 48 1.71 -27.69 6.43
N LEU A 49 1.54 -26.71 5.53
CA LEU A 49 2.55 -25.72 5.16
C LEU A 49 2.30 -24.39 5.89
N ARG A 50 3.30 -23.51 5.85
CA ARG A 50 3.20 -22.16 6.40
C ARG A 50 2.62 -21.18 5.37
N GLY A 51 1.46 -20.60 5.67
CA GLY A 51 0.80 -19.57 4.86
C GLY A 51 1.48 -18.19 4.96
N PRO A 52 1.02 -17.22 4.15
CA PRO A 52 1.51 -15.84 4.22
C PRO A 52 1.16 -15.22 5.58
N THR A 53 2.06 -14.38 6.11
CA THR A 53 1.89 -13.69 7.39
C THR A 53 1.60 -12.21 7.22
N MET A 54 1.78 -11.67 6.01
CA MET A 54 1.51 -10.26 5.71
C MET A 54 1.08 -10.06 4.25
N GLU A 55 0.32 -9.00 4.04
CA GLU A 55 0.00 -8.45 2.73
C GLU A 55 0.56 -7.03 2.62
N GLN A 56 1.02 -6.65 1.43
CA GLN A 56 1.51 -5.31 1.13
C GLN A 56 0.55 -4.60 0.16
N PRO A 57 -0.55 -3.99 0.63
CA PRO A 57 -1.49 -3.26 -0.20
C PRO A 57 -1.14 -1.78 -0.32
N GLU A 58 -1.61 -1.13 -1.40
CA GLU A 58 -1.67 0.33 -1.43
C GLU A 58 -2.70 0.84 -0.42
N TYR A 59 -2.30 1.77 0.46
CA TYR A 59 -3.22 2.38 1.40
C TYR A 59 -2.89 3.85 1.66
N ASN A 60 -3.88 4.70 1.47
CA ASN A 60 -3.82 6.14 1.72
C ASN A 60 -5.23 6.72 1.75
N LEU A 61 -5.36 8.01 2.02
CA LEU A 61 -6.65 8.71 2.12
C LEU A 61 -7.56 8.55 0.88
N PHE A 62 -7.00 8.23 -0.29
CA PHE A 62 -7.76 8.04 -1.52
C PHE A 62 -8.03 6.57 -1.86
N ASN A 63 -7.16 5.65 -1.42
CA ASN A 63 -7.23 4.22 -1.74
C ASN A 63 -7.45 3.42 -0.45
N ARG A 64 -8.68 3.39 0.03
CA ARG A 64 -9.07 2.84 1.34
C ARG A 64 -9.78 1.50 1.25
N GLN A 65 -10.59 1.33 0.19
CA GLN A 65 -11.56 0.24 0.10
C GLN A 65 -10.91 -1.14 0.20
N ASN A 66 -9.77 -1.34 -0.47
CA ASN A 66 -9.09 -2.64 -0.46
C ASN A 66 -8.74 -3.08 0.97
N LEU A 67 -8.05 -2.24 1.73
CA LEU A 67 -7.67 -2.57 3.11
C LEU A 67 -8.87 -2.66 4.04
N GLU A 68 -9.70 -1.59 4.06
CA GLU A 68 -10.74 -1.42 5.07
C GLU A 68 -11.97 -2.32 4.87
N LYS A 69 -12.19 -2.84 3.65
CA LYS A 69 -13.36 -3.68 3.34
C LYS A 69 -12.99 -5.04 2.79
N GLU A 70 -12.12 -5.10 1.79
CA GLU A 70 -11.87 -6.34 1.06
C GLU A 70 -10.91 -7.26 1.82
N LEU A 71 -9.80 -6.71 2.37
CA LEU A 71 -8.81 -7.46 3.14
C LEU A 71 -9.22 -7.64 4.61
N LYS A 72 -10.04 -6.75 5.17
CA LYS A 72 -10.44 -6.78 6.58
C LYS A 72 -10.92 -8.16 7.08
N PRO A 73 -11.82 -8.88 6.38
CA PRO A 73 -12.25 -10.20 6.83
C PRO A 73 -11.14 -11.24 6.86
N ILE A 74 -10.09 -11.06 6.03
CA ILE A 74 -8.94 -11.96 5.96
C ILE A 74 -7.96 -11.64 7.08
N ILE A 75 -7.72 -10.33 7.31
CA ILE A 75 -6.92 -9.85 8.43
C ILE A 75 -7.48 -10.42 9.73
N ASP A 76 -8.78 -10.26 9.98
CA ASP A 76 -9.43 -10.73 11.21
C ASP A 76 -9.40 -12.26 11.36
N LYS A 77 -9.62 -12.97 10.24
CA LYS A 77 -9.71 -14.44 10.28
C LYS A 77 -8.37 -15.12 10.47
N TYR A 78 -7.33 -14.62 9.81
CA TYR A 78 -6.03 -15.30 9.73
C TYR A 78 -4.92 -14.60 10.53
N GLY A 79 -5.21 -13.47 11.16
CA GLY A 79 -4.19 -12.65 11.83
C GLY A 79 -3.17 -12.06 10.85
N LEU A 80 -3.59 -11.75 9.61
CA LEU A 80 -2.71 -11.25 8.56
C LEU A 80 -2.24 -9.84 8.90
N GLY A 81 -0.93 -9.62 8.99
CA GLY A 81 -0.36 -8.28 9.12
C GLY A 81 -0.40 -7.50 7.79
N THR A 82 -0.21 -6.19 7.84
CA THR A 82 -0.10 -5.36 6.63
C THR A 82 1.10 -4.43 6.68
N THR A 83 1.78 -4.31 5.54
CA THR A 83 2.86 -3.34 5.33
C THR A 83 2.48 -2.44 4.17
N ILE A 84 1.75 -1.38 4.47
CA ILE A 84 1.13 -0.56 3.41
C ILE A 84 2.16 0.28 2.65
N TRP A 85 1.95 0.44 1.35
CA TRP A 85 2.79 1.28 0.51
C TRP A 85 2.01 2.49 -0.04
N SER A 86 2.75 3.50 -0.49
CA SER A 86 2.23 4.75 -1.05
C SER A 86 1.28 5.55 -0.13
N PRO A 87 1.62 5.74 1.17
CA PRO A 87 0.76 6.48 2.10
C PRO A 87 0.52 7.93 1.67
N LEU A 88 1.42 8.49 0.86
CA LEU A 88 1.32 9.84 0.31
C LEU A 88 0.76 9.89 -1.12
N CYS A 89 0.21 8.80 -1.63
CA CYS A 89 -0.36 8.71 -2.98
C CYS A 89 0.58 9.30 -4.04
N SER A 90 1.79 8.74 -4.16
CA SER A 90 2.86 9.23 -5.05
C SER A 90 3.25 10.71 -4.84
N GLY A 91 3.02 11.22 -3.64
CA GLY A 91 3.33 12.60 -3.26
C GLY A 91 2.17 13.59 -3.41
N MET A 92 0.98 13.17 -3.86
CA MET A 92 -0.19 14.06 -3.94
C MET A 92 -0.58 14.60 -2.56
N LEU A 93 -0.52 13.77 -1.54
CA LEU A 93 -0.88 14.12 -0.15
C LEU A 93 0.19 14.94 0.59
N THR A 94 1.26 15.35 -0.09
CA THR A 94 2.20 16.35 0.44
C THR A 94 1.76 17.79 0.15
N GLY A 95 0.79 17.98 -0.77
CA GLY A 95 0.34 19.28 -1.23
C GLY A 95 1.21 19.93 -2.30
N LYS A 96 2.34 19.33 -2.71
CA LYS A 96 3.27 19.95 -3.67
C LYS A 96 2.75 20.05 -5.11
N TYR A 97 1.66 19.35 -5.44
CA TYR A 97 1.07 19.30 -6.78
C TYR A 97 -0.20 20.14 -6.91
N GLN A 98 -0.45 21.10 -6.01
CA GLN A 98 -1.68 21.89 -5.98
C GLN A 98 -1.83 22.78 -7.22
N ASP A 99 -0.78 23.52 -7.57
CA ASP A 99 -0.81 24.50 -8.65
C ASP A 99 -0.15 23.99 -9.94
N ARG A 100 0.90 23.20 -9.79
CA ARG A 100 1.70 22.68 -10.91
C ARG A 100 2.47 21.42 -10.50
N ILE A 101 3.02 20.73 -11.50
CA ILE A 101 4.01 19.67 -11.26
C ILE A 101 5.38 20.34 -11.07
N PRO A 102 5.99 20.29 -9.87
CA PRO A 102 7.32 20.85 -9.65
C PRO A 102 8.37 20.11 -10.47
N LYS A 103 9.33 20.86 -11.03
CA LYS A 103 10.46 20.30 -11.78
C LYS A 103 11.25 19.31 -10.89
N GLY A 104 11.60 18.15 -11.43
CA GLY A 104 12.33 17.09 -10.72
C GLY A 104 11.46 16.30 -9.71
N SER A 105 10.18 16.62 -9.59
CA SER A 105 9.26 15.81 -8.77
C SER A 105 8.91 14.51 -9.48
N ARG A 106 8.38 13.52 -8.73
CA ARG A 106 8.06 12.19 -9.28
C ARG A 106 7.20 12.21 -10.55
N PHE A 107 6.27 13.16 -10.68
CA PHE A 107 5.41 13.28 -11.88
C PHE A 107 6.13 13.94 -13.07
N ASP A 108 7.29 14.56 -12.84
CA ASP A 108 8.12 15.19 -13.87
C ASP A 108 9.25 14.27 -14.39
N LEU A 109 9.45 13.12 -13.74
CA LEU A 109 10.52 12.20 -14.11
C LEU A 109 10.16 11.39 -15.36
N THR A 110 11.15 11.18 -16.24
CA THR A 110 11.07 10.25 -17.38
C THR A 110 10.75 8.83 -16.88
N GLY A 111 9.83 8.15 -17.57
CA GLY A 111 9.34 6.82 -17.18
C GLY A 111 8.16 6.84 -16.19
N TYR A 112 7.75 8.02 -15.74
CA TYR A 112 6.57 8.20 -14.87
C TYR A 112 5.41 8.95 -15.55
N GLU A 113 5.37 8.98 -16.87
CA GLU A 113 4.35 9.69 -17.66
C GLU A 113 2.93 9.19 -17.35
N TRP A 114 2.80 7.94 -16.92
CA TRP A 114 1.52 7.37 -16.48
C TRP A 114 1.01 8.01 -15.18
N LEU A 115 1.91 8.43 -14.27
CA LEU A 115 1.54 9.18 -13.06
C LEU A 115 1.09 10.59 -13.42
N LYS A 116 1.78 11.23 -14.36
CA LYS A 116 1.41 12.56 -14.86
C LYS A 116 0.01 12.52 -15.49
N ARG A 117 -0.26 11.54 -16.37
CA ARG A 117 -1.61 11.35 -16.95
C ARG A 117 -2.68 11.11 -15.86
N ARG A 118 -2.35 10.32 -14.83
CA ARG A 118 -3.27 10.09 -13.69
C ARG A 118 -3.54 11.37 -12.91
N TYR A 119 -2.54 12.23 -12.73
CA TYR A 119 -2.69 13.54 -12.09
C TYR A 119 -3.55 14.47 -12.93
N GLU A 120 -3.34 14.53 -14.23
CA GLU A 120 -4.07 15.39 -15.18
C GLU A 120 -5.50 14.90 -15.46
N SER A 121 -5.84 13.67 -15.10
CA SER A 121 -7.19 13.12 -15.25
C SER A 121 -8.23 13.84 -14.39
N GLU A 122 -9.50 13.73 -14.74
CA GLU A 122 -10.61 14.27 -13.94
C GLU A 122 -10.55 13.77 -12.47
N VAL A 123 -10.24 12.50 -12.26
CA VAL A 123 -10.08 11.92 -10.92
C VAL A 123 -8.90 12.53 -10.20
N GLY A 124 -7.78 12.76 -10.88
CA GLY A 124 -6.60 13.42 -10.32
C GLY A 124 -6.91 14.84 -9.87
N GLN A 125 -7.60 15.61 -10.70
CA GLN A 125 -7.99 17.00 -10.36
C GLN A 125 -8.98 17.06 -9.19
N LYS A 126 -9.95 16.13 -9.13
CA LYS A 126 -10.82 16.00 -7.94
C LYS A 126 -10.03 15.69 -6.66
N ARG A 127 -8.99 14.86 -6.75
CA ARG A 127 -8.09 14.57 -5.62
C ARG A 127 -7.32 15.81 -5.15
N ILE A 128 -6.86 16.66 -6.07
CA ILE A 128 -6.20 17.92 -5.72
C ILE A 128 -7.14 18.85 -4.92
N ILE A 129 -8.40 18.97 -5.35
CA ILE A 129 -9.39 19.73 -4.61
C ILE A 129 -9.58 19.19 -3.17
N LEU A 130 -9.61 17.85 -3.03
CA LEU A 130 -9.70 17.20 -1.72
C LEU A 130 -8.45 17.41 -0.87
N VAL A 131 -7.24 17.44 -1.47
CA VAL A 131 -5.99 17.77 -0.77
C VAL A 131 -6.06 19.19 -0.20
N ASN A 132 -6.57 20.16 -0.98
CA ASN A 132 -6.75 21.53 -0.51
C ASN A 132 -7.72 21.63 0.68
N LYS A 133 -8.84 20.93 0.61
CA LYS A 133 -9.79 20.83 1.72
C LYS A 133 -9.16 20.17 2.95
N PHE A 134 -8.36 19.12 2.75
CA PHE A 134 -7.66 18.47 3.85
C PHE A 134 -6.62 19.41 4.49
N LYS A 135 -5.91 20.19 3.67
CA LYS A 135 -4.97 21.20 4.17
C LYS A 135 -5.66 22.21 5.07
N SER A 136 -6.82 22.77 4.67
CA SER A 136 -7.55 23.74 5.50
C SER A 136 -8.08 23.16 6.82
N LEU A 137 -8.27 21.85 6.93
CA LEU A 137 -8.60 21.21 8.21
C LEU A 137 -7.41 21.17 9.19
N LEU A 138 -6.20 21.43 8.70
CA LEU A 138 -4.97 21.40 9.49
C LEU A 138 -4.48 22.79 9.88
N ASP A 139 -5.15 23.87 9.43
CA ASP A 139 -4.70 25.27 9.64
C ASP A 139 -4.55 25.63 11.13
N ASP A 140 -5.39 25.06 12.00
CA ASP A 140 -5.31 25.25 13.46
C ASP A 140 -4.35 24.25 14.15
N THR A 141 -3.65 23.43 13.37
CA THR A 141 -2.70 22.44 13.87
C THR A 141 -1.28 22.79 13.44
N GLN A 142 -0.28 22.25 14.14
CA GLN A 142 1.12 22.37 13.71
C GLN A 142 1.56 21.23 12.77
N MET A 143 0.61 20.43 12.24
CA MET A 143 0.91 19.29 11.40
C MET A 143 0.94 19.67 9.91
N SER A 144 1.96 19.22 9.21
CA SER A 144 1.97 19.27 7.75
C SER A 144 1.01 18.23 7.16
N LEU A 145 0.57 18.42 5.90
CA LEU A 145 -0.20 17.42 5.15
C LEU A 145 0.49 16.06 5.12
N THR A 146 1.81 16.04 4.96
CA THR A 146 2.64 14.84 4.96
C THR A 146 2.54 14.10 6.29
N GLN A 147 2.76 14.79 7.40
CA GLN A 147 2.66 14.23 8.75
C GLN A 147 1.26 13.69 9.04
N ALA A 148 0.22 14.50 8.75
CA ALA A 148 -1.16 14.11 8.95
C ALA A 148 -1.55 12.87 8.13
N SER A 149 -1.12 12.79 6.87
CA SER A 149 -1.40 11.65 6.00
C SER A 149 -0.73 10.35 6.46
N ILE A 150 0.52 10.44 6.91
CA ILE A 150 1.25 9.29 7.46
C ILE A 150 0.65 8.85 8.79
N ALA A 151 0.38 9.79 9.70
CA ALA A 151 -0.25 9.53 10.99
C ALA A 151 -1.63 8.90 10.83
N TRP A 152 -2.42 9.36 9.84
CA TRP A 152 -3.71 8.78 9.51
C TRP A 152 -3.59 7.30 9.10
N CYS A 153 -2.63 6.95 8.26
CA CYS A 153 -2.37 5.55 7.91
C CYS A 153 -1.94 4.73 9.13
N ALA A 154 -0.99 5.25 9.91
CA ALA A 154 -0.44 4.55 11.08
C ALA A 154 -1.45 4.38 12.22
N LYS A 155 -2.49 5.22 12.29
CA LYS A 155 -3.55 5.12 13.30
C LYS A 155 -4.53 3.96 13.04
N ASN A 156 -4.59 3.44 11.83
CA ASN A 156 -5.43 2.29 11.52
C ASN A 156 -4.85 1.02 12.16
N SER A 157 -5.61 0.36 13.03
CA SER A 157 -5.18 -0.86 13.75
C SER A 157 -4.84 -2.04 12.83
N ASP A 158 -5.35 -2.04 11.61
CA ASP A 158 -5.05 -3.05 10.60
C ASP A 158 -3.75 -2.77 9.82
N VAL A 159 -3.06 -1.67 10.13
CA VAL A 159 -1.77 -1.29 9.54
C VAL A 159 -0.64 -1.61 10.51
N SER A 160 0.19 -2.60 10.18
CA SER A 160 1.35 -2.97 10.98
C SER A 160 2.55 -2.07 10.71
N THR A 161 2.73 -1.63 9.46
CA THR A 161 3.87 -0.80 9.04
C THR A 161 3.48 0.09 7.87
N VAL A 162 3.98 1.33 7.89
CA VAL A 162 3.83 2.32 6.82
C VAL A 162 5.16 2.44 6.08
N ILE A 163 5.20 1.98 4.81
CA ILE A 163 6.40 2.05 3.98
C ILE A 163 6.49 3.43 3.34
N LEU A 164 7.57 4.12 3.65
CA LEU A 164 7.89 5.44 3.11
C LEU A 164 9.02 5.37 2.09
N GLY A 165 9.18 6.44 1.33
CA GLY A 165 10.32 6.68 0.45
C GLY A 165 10.69 8.15 0.45
N ALA A 166 11.97 8.44 0.64
CA ALA A 166 12.53 9.78 0.58
C ALA A 166 13.74 9.79 -0.36
N THR A 167 13.98 10.91 -1.02
CA THR A 167 15.11 11.12 -1.94
C THR A 167 16.07 12.20 -1.44
N SER A 168 15.72 12.89 -0.35
CA SER A 168 16.57 13.87 0.33
C SER A 168 16.34 13.82 1.85
N LEU A 169 17.30 14.37 2.61
CA LEU A 169 17.22 14.47 4.08
C LEU A 169 16.08 15.38 4.54
N ASP A 170 15.70 16.36 3.75
CA ASP A 170 14.65 17.32 4.08
C ASP A 170 13.23 16.72 3.95
N GLN A 171 13.10 15.56 3.31
CA GLN A 171 11.86 14.80 3.19
C GLN A 171 11.61 13.91 4.40
#